data_f503590fc4834a2aeeae2aacde561332
#
_entry.id   f503590fc4834a2aeeae2aacde561332
#
_cell.length_a   1.000
_cell.length_b   1.000
_cell.length_c   1.000
_cell.angle_alpha   90.00
_cell.angle_beta   90.00
_cell.angle_gamma   90.00
#
_symmetry.space_group_name_H-M   'P 1'
#
loop_
_entity.id
_entity.type
_entity.pdbx_description
1 polymer ?
#
loop_
_entity_poly.entity_id
_entity_poly.type
_entity_poly.pdbx_seq_one_letter_code
_entity_poly.pdbx_strand_id
1 'polypeptide(L)'
;MDSVADKLDPGSPERPQPFGKYLLLGLIARGGMAEVYRARSHQGSGRLFAIKCMRSQLAKEARFVEMFVREGKLAVLLSHDNIVRTFEIGRIEGRYFIAMEYIGGKDLTQILRKCQETGSRIPLPAACHVAAKMSEGLHHAHTLVDADGKPLAIVNRDVSPSNVRIGWDGSVKLLDFGIAQAMVKFTSEIGVLKGKFSYMSPEQIRGMPVDSRTDVFSTGIILHEMLTTEKLFRGDTEFQLMERVRNVEALPPSKFNRRVPESLDKIVMKALARDVSERYPTALDLAQELTAFLAPYRFSEKEIVEQLKTLFRADYEQEQAEIAACQRAELPTEADRDASLVLTAQALDPAVLGPGGVQLRTQRPSDEKLAKLISGSDPAVRANETPTSLPPSAPEITAPTNPGSPKGLWARLRGRFGKTE
;
A
#
# COMPACT_ATOMS: atom_id res chain seq x y z
N MET A 1 26.23 -16.02 -24.82
CA MET A 1 26.91 -15.62 -23.57
C MET A 1 25.88 -15.06 -22.63
N ASP A 2 25.24 -15.95 -21.90
CA ASP A 2 24.23 -15.59 -20.90
C ASP A 2 24.95 -14.90 -19.75
N SER A 3 24.55 -13.66 -19.50
CA SER A 3 25.16 -12.79 -18.50
C SER A 3 25.03 -13.44 -17.12
N VAL A 4 26.15 -13.52 -16.40
CA VAL A 4 26.27 -14.00 -15.01
C VAL A 4 25.33 -13.25 -14.04
N ALA A 5 24.74 -12.13 -14.49
CA ALA A 5 23.81 -11.29 -13.72
C ALA A 5 22.40 -11.89 -13.52
N ASP A 6 22.06 -13.01 -14.18
CA ASP A 6 20.67 -13.54 -14.19
C ASP A 6 20.43 -14.70 -13.20
N LYS A 7 21.44 -15.12 -12.46
CA LYS A 7 21.33 -16.18 -11.45
C LYS A 7 21.75 -15.64 -10.09
N LEU A 8 20.90 -14.77 -9.49
CA LEU A 8 20.89 -14.73 -8.05
C LEU A 8 20.22 -16.03 -7.60
N ASP A 9 21.03 -16.97 -7.16
CA ASP A 9 20.53 -18.04 -6.30
C ASP A 9 19.89 -17.35 -5.09
N PRO A 10 18.59 -17.59 -4.79
CA PRO A 10 17.98 -16.94 -3.64
C PRO A 10 18.79 -17.32 -2.43
N GLY A 11 19.51 -16.36 -1.83
CA GLY A 11 20.32 -16.60 -0.64
C GLY A 11 19.52 -17.40 0.40
N SER A 12 20.21 -18.21 1.18
CA SER A 12 19.62 -18.89 2.33
C SER A 12 20.33 -18.43 3.61
N PRO A 13 19.78 -18.67 4.81
CA PRO A 13 20.50 -18.40 6.04
C PRO A 13 21.86 -19.12 6.14
N GLU A 14 21.97 -20.30 5.51
CA GLU A 14 23.22 -21.10 5.46
C GLU A 14 24.19 -20.60 4.38
N ARG A 15 23.68 -19.91 3.36
CA ARG A 15 24.46 -19.34 2.27
C ARG A 15 23.99 -17.92 1.99
N PRO A 16 24.32 -16.97 2.88
CA PRO A 16 23.94 -15.58 2.72
C PRO A 16 24.57 -15.01 1.46
N GLN A 17 23.79 -14.27 0.67
CA GLN A 17 24.29 -13.60 -0.51
C GLN A 17 24.57 -12.12 -0.24
N PRO A 18 25.80 -11.63 -0.37
CA PRO A 18 26.10 -10.21 -0.25
C PRO A 18 25.33 -9.37 -1.28
N PHE A 19 24.78 -8.25 -0.84
CA PHE A 19 24.08 -7.28 -1.68
C PHE A 19 24.28 -5.87 -1.10
N GLY A 20 25.39 -5.22 -1.47
CA GLY A 20 25.85 -3.97 -0.88
C GLY A 20 25.99 -4.10 0.65
N LYS A 21 25.30 -3.22 1.39
CA LYS A 21 25.29 -3.29 2.88
C LYS A 21 24.35 -4.36 3.45
N TYR A 22 23.67 -5.13 2.60
CA TYR A 22 22.73 -6.17 3.00
C TYR A 22 23.28 -7.56 2.71
N LEU A 23 22.75 -8.53 3.44
CA LEU A 23 22.83 -9.96 3.18
C LEU A 23 21.46 -10.46 2.79
N LEU A 24 21.26 -10.97 1.60
CA LEU A 24 20.05 -11.65 1.21
C LEU A 24 20.05 -13.06 1.83
N LEU A 25 18.97 -13.40 2.52
CA LEU A 25 18.84 -14.59 3.38
C LEU A 25 17.69 -15.52 2.95
N GLY A 26 17.00 -15.19 1.89
CA GLY A 26 15.93 -16.02 1.34
C GLY A 26 14.93 -15.21 0.53
N LEU A 27 14.36 -15.85 -0.49
CA LEU A 27 13.29 -15.29 -1.30
C LEU A 27 11.97 -15.37 -0.52
N ILE A 28 11.28 -14.22 -0.35
CA ILE A 28 9.97 -14.14 0.27
C ILE A 28 8.85 -14.27 -0.76
N ALA A 29 9.00 -13.53 -1.88
CA ALA A 29 7.99 -13.47 -2.92
C ALA A 29 8.60 -13.17 -4.28
N ARG A 30 7.97 -13.70 -5.34
CA ARG A 30 8.31 -13.41 -6.73
C ARG A 30 7.10 -12.84 -7.43
N GLY A 31 7.19 -11.56 -7.80
CA GLY A 31 6.17 -10.86 -8.58
C GLY A 31 6.56 -10.66 -10.04
N GLY A 32 5.66 -10.08 -10.82
CA GLY A 32 5.90 -9.77 -12.23
C GLY A 32 7.04 -8.78 -12.44
N MET A 33 7.12 -7.74 -11.61
CA MET A 33 8.11 -6.65 -11.76
C MET A 33 9.32 -6.79 -10.85
N ALA A 34 9.19 -7.44 -9.70
CA ALA A 34 10.22 -7.50 -8.69
C ALA A 34 10.20 -8.83 -7.92
N GLU A 35 11.31 -9.12 -7.28
CA GLU A 35 11.49 -10.20 -6.32
C GLU A 35 11.75 -9.57 -4.95
N VAL A 36 11.17 -10.15 -3.90
CA VAL A 36 11.32 -9.66 -2.52
C VAL A 36 12.12 -10.68 -1.74
N TYR A 37 13.21 -10.23 -1.14
CA TYR A 37 14.11 -11.05 -0.35
C TYR A 37 14.07 -10.66 1.12
N ARG A 38 14.15 -11.63 2.00
CA ARG A 38 14.50 -11.40 3.41
C ARG A 38 15.98 -11.07 3.47
N ALA A 39 16.33 -10.05 4.23
CA ALA A 39 17.71 -9.60 4.33
C ALA A 39 18.06 -9.09 5.72
N ARG A 40 19.36 -9.01 6.01
CA ARG A 40 19.91 -8.37 7.22
C ARG A 40 20.99 -7.37 6.81
N SER A 41 21.11 -6.27 7.54
CA SER A 41 22.23 -5.35 7.34
C SER A 41 23.51 -5.90 7.97
N HIS A 42 24.64 -5.70 7.32
CA HIS A 42 25.98 -5.96 7.91
C HIS A 42 26.25 -5.04 9.10
N GLN A 43 25.63 -3.86 9.12
CA GLN A 43 25.80 -2.85 10.14
C GLN A 43 24.54 -2.82 11.02
N GLY A 44 24.62 -3.28 12.27
CA GLY A 44 23.53 -3.04 13.23
C GLY A 44 22.94 -4.28 13.93
N SER A 45 21.84 -4.10 14.60
CA SER A 45 21.23 -4.91 15.65
C SER A 45 20.56 -6.23 15.23
N GLY A 46 20.92 -6.85 14.11
CA GLY A 46 20.25 -8.09 13.67
C GLY A 46 18.84 -7.89 13.11
N ARG A 47 18.42 -6.65 12.88
CA ARG A 47 17.10 -6.32 12.29
C ARG A 47 16.99 -6.89 10.89
N LEU A 48 15.83 -7.50 10.62
CA LEU A 48 15.49 -7.98 9.29
C LEU A 48 14.86 -6.88 8.43
N PHE A 49 15.14 -6.99 7.14
CA PHE A 49 14.62 -6.13 6.07
C PHE A 49 13.95 -6.98 5.01
N ALA A 50 13.02 -6.38 4.29
CA ALA A 50 12.53 -6.89 3.01
C ALA A 50 13.18 -6.04 1.90
N ILE A 51 13.90 -6.70 1.00
CA ILE A 51 14.55 -6.04 -0.15
C ILE A 51 13.78 -6.41 -1.41
N LYS A 52 13.06 -5.42 -1.97
CA LYS A 52 12.33 -5.54 -3.23
C LYS A 52 13.29 -5.20 -4.35
N CYS A 53 13.75 -6.20 -5.10
CA CYS A 53 14.68 -6.05 -6.23
C CYS A 53 13.93 -6.08 -7.55
N MET A 54 14.16 -5.10 -8.42
CA MET A 54 13.64 -5.12 -9.78
C MET A 54 14.25 -6.29 -10.56
N ARG A 55 13.41 -6.99 -11.33
CA ARG A 55 13.89 -8.08 -12.21
C ARG A 55 14.78 -7.51 -13.32
N SER A 56 15.92 -8.16 -13.60
CA SER A 56 16.92 -7.70 -14.57
C SER A 56 16.36 -7.52 -15.98
N GLN A 57 15.40 -8.33 -16.38
CA GLN A 57 14.72 -8.21 -17.68
C GLN A 57 14.03 -6.85 -17.85
N LEU A 58 13.35 -6.36 -16.81
CA LEU A 58 12.62 -5.10 -16.82
C LEU A 58 13.55 -3.88 -16.61
N ALA A 59 14.71 -4.07 -16.01
CA ALA A 59 15.69 -3.01 -15.83
C ALA A 59 16.29 -2.49 -17.15
N LYS A 60 16.05 -3.19 -18.28
CA LYS A 60 16.44 -2.77 -19.64
C LYS A 60 15.47 -1.72 -20.25
N GLU A 61 14.28 -1.59 -19.69
CA GLU A 61 13.25 -0.66 -20.19
C GLU A 61 13.12 0.54 -19.27
N ALA A 62 13.49 1.73 -19.76
CA ALA A 62 13.50 2.98 -18.98
C ALA A 62 12.17 3.26 -18.27
N ARG A 63 11.04 2.97 -18.91
CA ARG A 63 9.69 3.16 -18.34
C ARG A 63 9.48 2.39 -17.03
N PHE A 64 9.93 1.12 -16.95
CA PHE A 64 9.76 0.33 -15.73
C PHE A 64 10.72 0.79 -14.63
N VAL A 65 11.93 1.21 -15.01
CA VAL A 65 12.87 1.82 -14.08
C VAL A 65 12.32 3.09 -13.47
N GLU A 66 11.78 4.00 -14.30
CA GLU A 66 11.16 5.24 -13.84
C GLU A 66 9.99 4.97 -12.88
N MET A 67 9.11 4.03 -13.22
CA MET A 67 7.99 3.60 -12.36
C MET A 67 8.49 3.11 -11.01
N PHE A 68 9.46 2.18 -10.99
CA PHE A 68 10.01 1.59 -9.77
C PHE A 68 10.70 2.64 -8.88
N VAL A 69 11.49 3.53 -9.51
CA VAL A 69 12.16 4.63 -8.81
C VAL A 69 11.16 5.62 -8.23
N ARG A 70 10.12 5.96 -8.97
CA ARG A 70 9.06 6.87 -8.51
C ARG A 70 8.30 6.27 -7.34
N GLU A 71 7.92 4.98 -7.42
CA GLU A 71 7.28 4.25 -6.32
C GLU A 71 8.13 4.28 -5.06
N GLY A 72 9.42 3.92 -5.18
CA GLY A 72 10.33 3.92 -4.04
C GLY A 72 10.55 5.30 -3.42
N LYS A 73 10.65 6.36 -4.25
CA LYS A 73 10.80 7.74 -3.75
C LYS A 73 9.59 8.19 -2.94
N LEU A 74 8.39 7.89 -3.40
CA LEU A 74 7.17 8.23 -2.67
C LEU A 74 7.02 7.36 -1.41
N ALA A 75 7.35 6.07 -1.48
CA ALA A 75 7.31 5.19 -0.33
C ALA A 75 8.24 5.63 0.82
N VAL A 76 9.41 6.21 0.51
CA VAL A 76 10.34 6.77 1.52
C VAL A 76 9.74 7.95 2.29
N LEU A 77 8.81 8.71 1.68
CA LEU A 77 8.14 9.84 2.32
C LEU A 77 7.04 9.40 3.29
N LEU A 78 6.52 8.18 3.12
CA LEU A 78 5.41 7.66 3.92
C LEU A 78 5.94 7.07 5.23
N SER A 79 5.61 7.72 6.36
CA SER A 79 5.98 7.27 7.70
C SER A 79 4.75 7.21 8.58
N HIS A 80 4.14 6.03 8.70
CA HIS A 80 2.93 5.79 9.48
C HIS A 80 2.90 4.35 9.98
N ASP A 81 2.31 4.10 11.16
CA ASP A 81 2.26 2.76 11.76
C ASP A 81 1.52 1.73 10.90
N ASN A 82 0.60 2.16 10.06
CA ASN A 82 -0.17 1.29 9.17
C ASN A 82 0.33 1.27 7.71
N ILE A 83 1.52 1.81 7.45
CA ILE A 83 2.21 1.72 6.16
C ILE A 83 3.55 1.04 6.37
N VAL A 84 3.95 0.15 5.45
CA VAL A 84 5.29 -0.45 5.50
C VAL A 84 6.35 0.64 5.41
N ARG A 85 7.25 0.68 6.39
CA ARG A 85 8.31 1.67 6.41
C ARG A 85 9.34 1.37 5.35
N THR A 86 9.56 2.29 4.44
CA THR A 86 10.62 2.23 3.44
C THR A 86 11.80 3.06 3.92
N PHE A 87 13.00 2.45 3.93
CA PHE A 87 14.22 3.06 4.45
C PHE A 87 15.05 3.72 3.36
N GLU A 88 15.13 3.07 2.21
CA GLU A 88 15.90 3.59 1.08
C GLU A 88 15.49 2.95 -0.23
N ILE A 89 15.83 3.65 -1.30
CA ILE A 89 15.85 3.16 -2.66
C ILE A 89 17.26 3.34 -3.22
N GLY A 90 17.73 2.39 -4.00
CA GLY A 90 19.08 2.45 -4.56
C GLY A 90 19.28 1.52 -5.74
N ARG A 91 20.55 1.45 -6.16
CA ARG A 91 21.01 0.56 -7.22
C ARG A 91 22.34 -0.09 -6.78
N ILE A 92 22.40 -1.42 -6.83
CA ILE A 92 23.56 -2.22 -6.49
C ILE A 92 23.82 -3.16 -7.66
N GLU A 93 25.04 -3.18 -8.19
CA GLU A 93 25.46 -4.03 -9.33
C GLU A 93 24.49 -3.96 -10.52
N GLY A 94 24.01 -2.76 -10.82
CA GLY A 94 23.05 -2.55 -11.90
C GLY A 94 21.59 -2.86 -11.57
N ARG A 95 21.27 -3.44 -10.41
CA ARG A 95 19.92 -3.80 -9.97
C ARG A 95 19.33 -2.71 -9.08
N TYR A 96 18.12 -2.25 -9.44
CA TYR A 96 17.36 -1.33 -8.60
C TYR A 96 16.70 -2.09 -7.45
N PHE A 97 16.72 -1.49 -6.27
CA PHE A 97 16.09 -2.08 -5.08
C PHE A 97 15.40 -1.04 -4.21
N ILE A 98 14.44 -1.50 -3.43
CA ILE A 98 13.79 -0.76 -2.35
C ILE A 98 13.97 -1.58 -1.08
N ALA A 99 14.54 -0.97 -0.03
CA ALA A 99 14.69 -1.59 1.28
C ALA A 99 13.58 -1.11 2.21
N MET A 100 12.84 -2.05 2.78
CA MET A 100 11.71 -1.79 3.66
C MET A 100 11.75 -2.66 4.92
N GLU A 101 10.92 -2.34 5.90
CA GLU A 101 10.78 -3.17 7.10
C GLU A 101 10.26 -4.57 6.72
N TYR A 102 10.81 -5.58 7.38
CA TYR A 102 10.31 -6.93 7.29
C TYR A 102 9.17 -7.12 8.28
N ILE A 103 8.03 -7.59 7.78
CA ILE A 103 6.85 -7.89 8.59
C ILE A 103 6.55 -9.37 8.48
N GLY A 104 6.86 -10.12 9.56
CA GLY A 104 6.43 -11.50 9.67
C GLY A 104 4.92 -11.58 9.82
N GLY A 105 4.26 -12.46 9.08
CA GLY A 105 2.79 -12.54 9.08
C GLY A 105 2.20 -13.03 7.77
N LYS A 106 0.91 -12.74 7.54
CA LYS A 106 0.17 -13.15 6.35
C LYS A 106 -0.51 -11.96 5.68
N ASP A 107 -0.60 -11.97 4.35
CA ASP A 107 -1.45 -11.01 3.65
C ASP A 107 -2.95 -11.42 3.74
N LEU A 108 -3.84 -10.45 3.52
CA LEU A 108 -5.27 -10.72 3.61
C LEU A 108 -5.77 -11.72 2.56
N THR A 109 -5.10 -11.87 1.41
CA THR A 109 -5.46 -12.90 0.42
C THR A 109 -5.26 -14.30 1.01
N GLN A 110 -4.12 -14.51 1.68
CA GLN A 110 -3.81 -15.77 2.34
C GLN A 110 -4.80 -16.05 3.47
N ILE A 111 -5.13 -15.02 4.27
CA ILE A 111 -6.06 -15.14 5.40
C ILE A 111 -7.47 -15.49 4.90
N LEU A 112 -8.00 -14.76 3.91
CA LEU A 112 -9.32 -15.00 3.34
C LEU A 112 -9.42 -16.40 2.72
N ARG A 113 -8.40 -16.82 1.96
CA ARG A 113 -8.33 -18.16 1.39
C ARG A 113 -8.34 -19.23 2.48
N LYS A 114 -7.54 -19.05 3.53
CA LYS A 114 -7.50 -20.01 4.65
C LYS A 114 -8.84 -20.09 5.38
N CYS A 115 -9.52 -18.95 5.56
CA CYS A 115 -10.87 -18.94 6.12
C CYS A 115 -11.87 -19.72 5.25
N GLN A 116 -11.80 -19.58 3.92
CA GLN A 116 -12.64 -20.36 2.99
C GLN A 116 -12.35 -21.85 3.08
N GLU A 117 -11.08 -22.25 3.08
CA GLU A 117 -10.64 -23.64 3.16
C GLU A 117 -11.09 -24.34 4.47
N THR A 118 -11.07 -23.62 5.58
CA THR A 118 -11.40 -24.15 6.92
C THR A 118 -12.85 -23.92 7.33
N GLY A 119 -13.65 -23.22 6.52
CA GLY A 119 -15.00 -22.80 6.90
C GLY A 119 -15.04 -21.80 8.07
N SER A 120 -13.90 -21.22 8.43
CA SER A 120 -13.80 -20.20 9.49
C SER A 120 -14.12 -18.81 8.94
N ARG A 121 -14.27 -17.83 9.85
CA ARG A 121 -14.55 -16.44 9.50
C ARG A 121 -13.68 -15.50 10.31
N ILE A 122 -13.36 -14.36 9.74
CA ILE A 122 -12.76 -13.25 10.47
C ILE A 122 -13.85 -12.67 11.41
N PRO A 123 -13.58 -12.50 12.72
CA PRO A 123 -14.52 -11.85 13.64
C PRO A 123 -14.88 -10.44 13.16
N LEU A 124 -16.14 -10.01 13.32
CA LEU A 124 -16.58 -8.68 12.89
C LEU A 124 -15.71 -7.55 13.46
N PRO A 125 -15.37 -7.55 14.77
CA PRO A 125 -14.52 -6.51 15.31
C PRO A 125 -13.11 -6.50 14.69
N ALA A 126 -12.54 -7.67 14.40
CA ALA A 126 -11.23 -7.78 13.76
C ALA A 126 -11.28 -7.23 12.32
N ALA A 127 -12.31 -7.55 11.54
CA ALA A 127 -12.50 -7.02 10.20
C ALA A 127 -12.63 -5.48 10.19
N CYS A 128 -13.43 -4.92 11.10
CA CYS A 128 -13.59 -3.49 11.25
C CYS A 128 -12.29 -2.81 11.69
N HIS A 129 -11.56 -3.40 12.64
CA HIS A 129 -10.26 -2.89 13.09
C HIS A 129 -9.25 -2.84 11.93
N VAL A 130 -9.11 -3.93 11.18
CA VAL A 130 -8.20 -3.98 10.03
C VAL A 130 -8.55 -2.90 9.01
N ALA A 131 -9.82 -2.75 8.65
CA ALA A 131 -10.27 -1.72 7.71
C ALA A 131 -10.06 -0.29 8.23
N ALA A 132 -10.26 -0.06 9.54
CA ALA A 132 -9.97 1.23 10.17
C ALA A 132 -8.47 1.55 10.08
N LYS A 133 -7.59 0.60 10.41
CA LYS A 133 -6.12 0.78 10.33
C LYS A 133 -5.64 0.99 8.89
N MET A 134 -6.20 0.28 7.92
CA MET A 134 -5.95 0.55 6.50
C MET A 134 -6.32 2.01 6.15
N SER A 135 -7.50 2.45 6.59
CA SER A 135 -8.01 3.80 6.30
C SER A 135 -7.17 4.90 6.95
N GLU A 136 -6.65 4.69 8.17
CA GLU A 136 -5.71 5.60 8.84
C GLU A 136 -4.42 5.76 8.02
N GLY A 137 -3.82 4.65 7.56
CA GLY A 137 -2.64 4.67 6.70
C GLY A 137 -2.87 5.36 5.35
N LEU A 138 -4.01 5.09 4.71
CA LEU A 138 -4.39 5.75 3.45
C LEU A 138 -4.59 7.25 3.65
N HIS A 139 -5.27 7.67 4.72
CA HIS A 139 -5.47 9.08 5.02
C HIS A 139 -4.15 9.83 5.21
N HIS A 140 -3.19 9.22 5.92
CA HIS A 140 -1.85 9.79 6.06
C HIS A 140 -1.21 10.06 4.69
N ALA A 141 -1.28 9.12 3.74
CA ALA A 141 -0.75 9.32 2.40
C ALA A 141 -1.51 10.41 1.61
N HIS A 142 -2.85 10.44 1.73
CA HIS A 142 -3.70 11.40 1.03
C HIS A 142 -3.43 12.86 1.44
N THR A 143 -3.04 13.06 2.70
CA THR A 143 -2.84 14.40 3.29
C THR A 143 -1.39 14.84 3.37
N LEU A 144 -0.46 14.02 2.85
CA LEU A 144 0.97 14.34 2.89
C LEU A 144 1.26 15.59 2.05
N VAL A 145 2.08 16.49 2.62
CA VAL A 145 2.53 17.72 1.97
C VAL A 145 4.04 17.67 1.73
N ASP A 146 4.52 18.42 0.75
CA ASP A 146 5.96 18.63 0.54
C ASP A 146 6.53 19.66 1.54
N ALA A 147 7.83 19.97 1.39
CA ALA A 147 8.54 20.91 2.28
C ALA A 147 7.98 22.34 2.22
N ASP A 148 7.28 22.69 1.16
CA ASP A 148 6.66 23.99 0.93
C ASP A 148 5.19 24.04 1.38
N GLY A 149 4.68 22.92 1.95
CA GLY A 149 3.29 22.79 2.41
C GLY A 149 2.29 22.48 1.29
N LYS A 150 2.76 22.17 0.08
CA LYS A 150 1.89 21.83 -1.05
C LYS A 150 1.47 20.35 -0.97
N PRO A 151 0.17 20.03 -1.10
CA PRO A 151 -0.31 18.66 -1.10
C PRO A 151 0.34 17.80 -2.19
N LEU A 152 0.88 16.65 -1.81
CA LEU A 152 1.44 15.68 -2.75
C LEU A 152 0.35 14.86 -3.46
N ALA A 153 -0.89 14.90 -2.97
CA ALA A 153 -2.06 14.23 -3.52
C ALA A 153 -1.79 12.74 -3.85
N ILE A 154 -1.14 12.04 -2.92
CA ILE A 154 -0.79 10.61 -3.08
C ILE A 154 -2.05 9.79 -2.92
N VAL A 155 -2.49 9.10 -3.97
CA VAL A 155 -3.59 8.12 -3.95
C VAL A 155 -2.97 6.74 -4.23
N ASN A 156 -3.32 5.74 -3.42
CA ASN A 156 -2.72 4.40 -3.52
C ASN A 156 -3.10 3.70 -4.83
N ARG A 157 -4.38 3.68 -5.21
CA ARG A 157 -4.95 3.11 -6.45
C ARG A 157 -4.80 1.59 -6.62
N ASP A 158 -4.07 0.91 -5.75
CA ASP A 158 -3.84 -0.55 -5.76
C ASP A 158 -4.14 -1.18 -4.39
N VAL A 159 -5.12 -0.65 -3.68
CA VAL A 159 -5.57 -1.21 -2.41
C VAL A 159 -6.24 -2.55 -2.68
N SER A 160 -5.59 -3.64 -2.24
CA SER A 160 -6.06 -5.01 -2.47
C SER A 160 -5.61 -5.91 -1.31
N PRO A 161 -6.25 -7.07 -1.07
CA PRO A 161 -5.88 -7.97 0.03
C PRO A 161 -4.43 -8.45 -0.01
N SER A 162 -3.82 -8.56 -1.19
CA SER A 162 -2.40 -8.93 -1.32
C SER A 162 -1.45 -7.83 -0.85
N ASN A 163 -1.91 -6.57 -0.81
CA ASN A 163 -1.15 -5.40 -0.40
C ASN A 163 -1.45 -4.99 1.05
N VAL A 164 -2.18 -5.82 1.81
CA VAL A 164 -2.45 -5.62 3.25
C VAL A 164 -1.89 -6.79 4.02
N ARG A 165 -0.94 -6.54 4.91
CA ARG A 165 -0.29 -7.57 5.72
C ARG A 165 -0.68 -7.44 7.18
N ILE A 166 -1.04 -8.56 7.78
CA ILE A 166 -1.29 -8.69 9.21
C ILE A 166 -0.08 -9.37 9.83
N GLY A 167 0.60 -8.64 10.73
CA GLY A 167 1.76 -9.15 11.45
C GLY A 167 1.39 -10.20 12.50
N TRP A 168 2.37 -11.05 12.86
CA TRP A 168 2.21 -11.99 14.00
C TRP A 168 2.05 -11.29 15.35
N ASP A 169 2.33 -10.00 15.38
CA ASP A 169 2.13 -9.09 16.52
C ASP A 169 0.78 -8.35 16.49
N GLY A 170 -0.02 -8.57 15.46
CA GLY A 170 -1.31 -7.92 15.24
C GLY A 170 -1.23 -6.62 14.44
N SER A 171 -0.04 -6.17 14.07
CA SER A 171 0.13 -4.96 13.25
C SER A 171 -0.56 -5.11 11.89
N VAL A 172 -1.17 -4.03 11.41
CA VAL A 172 -1.82 -3.95 10.09
C VAL A 172 -1.01 -2.99 9.23
N LYS A 173 -0.46 -3.48 8.11
CA LYS A 173 0.43 -2.73 7.25
C LYS A 173 -0.01 -2.75 5.79
N LEU A 174 -0.13 -1.56 5.18
CA LEU A 174 -0.21 -1.39 3.73
C LEU A 174 1.19 -1.56 3.14
N LEU A 175 1.36 -2.45 2.16
CA LEU A 175 2.69 -2.81 1.63
C LEU A 175 3.15 -1.93 0.48
N ASP A 176 2.34 -1.82 -0.57
CA ASP A 176 2.70 -1.16 -1.82
C ASP A 176 1.72 -0.02 -2.13
N PHE A 177 2.26 1.15 -2.48
CA PHE A 177 1.47 2.23 -3.04
C PHE A 177 1.54 2.17 -4.56
N GLY A 178 0.42 1.78 -5.20
CA GLY A 178 0.32 1.47 -6.64
C GLY A 178 0.45 2.67 -7.56
N ILE A 179 1.44 3.52 -7.34
CA ILE A 179 1.71 4.74 -8.12
C ILE A 179 2.00 4.40 -9.59
N ALA A 180 2.44 3.17 -9.84
CA ALA A 180 2.66 2.63 -11.18
C ALA A 180 1.39 2.41 -12.00
N GLN A 181 0.20 2.32 -11.39
CA GLN A 181 -1.06 2.06 -12.08
C GLN A 181 -1.58 3.24 -12.91
N ALA A 182 -1.04 4.43 -12.80
CA ALA A 182 -1.38 5.53 -13.71
C ALA A 182 -1.08 5.18 -15.19
N MET A 183 -0.38 4.07 -15.45
CA MET A 183 -0.02 3.58 -16.79
C MET A 183 -0.67 2.23 -17.13
N VAL A 184 -1.85 1.93 -16.60
CA VAL A 184 -2.62 0.67 -16.83
C VAL A 184 -2.83 0.31 -18.33
N LYS A 185 -2.67 1.25 -19.26
CA LYS A 185 -2.71 0.94 -20.69
C LYS A 185 -1.63 -0.06 -21.15
N PHE A 186 -0.59 -0.30 -20.35
CA PHE A 186 0.57 -1.10 -20.75
C PHE A 186 0.73 -2.44 -20.01
N THR A 187 -0.01 -2.67 -18.94
CA THR A 187 0.13 -3.89 -18.13
C THR A 187 -0.71 -5.07 -18.64
N SER A 188 -1.62 -4.86 -19.59
CA SER A 188 -2.40 -5.93 -20.23
C SER A 188 -1.54 -6.94 -20.98
N GLU A 189 -0.32 -6.58 -21.37
CA GLU A 189 0.60 -7.47 -22.08
C GLU A 189 1.28 -8.53 -21.16
N ILE A 190 1.25 -8.37 -19.83
CA ILE A 190 2.02 -9.23 -18.91
C ILE A 190 1.14 -10.28 -18.21
N GLY A 191 -0.16 -10.35 -18.48
CA GLY A 191 -1.05 -11.38 -17.89
C GLY A 191 -1.30 -11.26 -16.37
N VAL A 192 -0.74 -10.23 -15.71
CA VAL A 192 -0.80 -10.01 -14.25
C VAL A 192 -2.10 -9.38 -13.78
N LEU A 193 -2.94 -8.90 -14.71
CA LEU A 193 -4.12 -8.07 -14.38
C LEU A 193 -5.36 -8.86 -13.94
N LYS A 194 -5.43 -10.16 -14.18
CA LYS A 194 -6.67 -10.96 -14.06
C LYS A 194 -7.36 -10.95 -12.67
N GLY A 195 -6.72 -10.49 -11.61
CA GLY A 195 -7.32 -10.38 -10.27
C GLY A 195 -7.48 -8.94 -9.75
N LYS A 196 -6.82 -7.96 -10.38
CA LYS A 196 -6.77 -6.58 -9.88
C LYS A 196 -8.03 -5.78 -10.16
N PHE A 197 -8.75 -6.07 -11.24
CA PHE A 197 -10.01 -5.37 -11.57
C PHE A 197 -11.08 -5.49 -10.49
N SER A 198 -11.06 -6.57 -9.68
CA SER A 198 -12.03 -6.79 -8.61
C SER A 198 -11.97 -5.73 -7.50
N TYR A 199 -10.88 -4.99 -7.38
CA TYR A 199 -10.66 -4.00 -6.32
C TYR A 199 -10.59 -2.56 -6.85
N MET A 200 -10.67 -2.38 -8.18
CA MET A 200 -10.73 -1.05 -8.77
C MET A 200 -12.06 -0.37 -8.51
N SER A 201 -12.04 0.94 -8.41
CA SER A 201 -13.26 1.72 -8.32
C SER A 201 -13.93 1.90 -9.69
N PRO A 202 -15.24 2.24 -9.73
CA PRO A 202 -15.95 2.50 -10.98
C PRO A 202 -15.29 3.58 -11.86
N GLU A 203 -14.77 4.64 -11.23
CA GLU A 203 -14.06 5.72 -11.93
C GLU A 203 -12.71 5.26 -12.50
N GLN A 204 -11.98 4.36 -11.83
CA GLN A 204 -10.76 3.76 -12.39
C GLN A 204 -11.06 2.93 -13.63
N ILE A 205 -12.10 2.07 -13.58
CA ILE A 205 -12.49 1.23 -14.72
C ILE A 205 -12.97 2.07 -15.91
N ARG A 206 -13.61 3.22 -15.63
CA ARG A 206 -14.06 4.17 -16.66
C ARG A 206 -12.94 5.05 -17.19
N GLY A 207 -11.74 5.01 -16.61
CA GLY A 207 -10.64 5.91 -16.98
C GLY A 207 -10.92 7.38 -16.66
N MET A 208 -11.78 7.64 -15.68
CA MET A 208 -12.11 8.97 -15.20
C MET A 208 -11.02 9.48 -14.22
N PRO A 209 -10.95 10.79 -13.95
CA PRO A 209 -10.09 11.31 -12.89
C PRO A 209 -10.41 10.64 -11.55
N VAL A 210 -9.36 10.26 -10.82
CA VAL A 210 -9.46 9.59 -9.51
C VAL A 210 -8.91 10.48 -8.41
N ASP A 211 -9.56 10.42 -7.24
CA ASP A 211 -9.11 11.05 -6.00
C ASP A 211 -8.99 10.02 -4.86
N SER A 212 -8.75 10.48 -3.65
CA SER A 212 -8.58 9.65 -2.46
C SER A 212 -9.76 8.72 -2.15
N ARG A 213 -10.98 9.06 -2.60
CA ARG A 213 -12.20 8.26 -2.42
C ARG A 213 -12.22 6.97 -3.23
N THR A 214 -11.32 6.84 -4.20
CA THR A 214 -11.02 5.57 -4.88
C THR A 214 -10.52 4.52 -3.89
N ASP A 215 -9.59 4.91 -2.99
CA ASP A 215 -9.03 4.00 -1.99
C ASP A 215 -10.07 3.65 -0.90
N VAL A 216 -10.99 4.57 -0.60
CA VAL A 216 -12.16 4.31 0.29
C VAL A 216 -13.02 3.19 -0.30
N PHE A 217 -13.33 3.25 -1.61
CA PHE A 217 -14.10 2.22 -2.29
C PHE A 217 -13.41 0.86 -2.23
N SER A 218 -12.11 0.81 -2.54
CA SER A 218 -11.32 -0.42 -2.49
C SER A 218 -11.24 -1.00 -1.06
N THR A 219 -11.15 -0.15 -0.04
CA THR A 219 -11.23 -0.55 1.38
C THR A 219 -12.61 -1.12 1.71
N GLY A 220 -13.69 -0.53 1.16
CA GLY A 220 -15.06 -1.04 1.29
C GLY A 220 -15.21 -2.46 0.71
N ILE A 221 -14.59 -2.75 -0.45
CA ILE A 221 -14.57 -4.10 -1.04
C ILE A 221 -13.88 -5.08 -0.08
N ILE A 222 -12.70 -4.73 0.42
CA ILE A 222 -11.92 -5.59 1.32
C ILE A 222 -12.69 -5.85 2.61
N LEU A 223 -13.31 -4.83 3.19
CA LEU A 223 -14.13 -4.99 4.39
C LEU A 223 -15.32 -5.93 4.13
N HIS A 224 -16.02 -5.77 3.01
CA HIS A 224 -17.11 -6.68 2.61
C HIS A 224 -16.59 -8.12 2.53
N GLU A 225 -15.46 -8.36 1.85
CA GLU A 225 -14.88 -9.70 1.70
C GLU A 225 -14.43 -10.29 3.05
N MET A 226 -13.89 -9.48 3.96
CA MET A 226 -13.56 -9.94 5.33
C MET A 226 -14.79 -10.34 6.13
N LEU A 227 -15.91 -9.62 5.99
CA LEU A 227 -17.16 -9.88 6.70
C LEU A 227 -17.90 -11.11 6.16
N THR A 228 -17.79 -11.37 4.86
CA THR A 228 -18.55 -12.42 4.17
C THR A 228 -17.74 -13.67 3.87
N THR A 229 -16.41 -13.56 3.80
CA THR A 229 -15.45 -14.55 3.28
C THR A 229 -15.67 -14.84 1.79
N GLU A 230 -16.42 -14.00 1.09
CA GLU A 230 -16.77 -14.16 -0.31
C GLU A 230 -16.24 -12.98 -1.13
N LYS A 231 -15.77 -13.27 -2.36
CA LYS A 231 -15.43 -12.21 -3.31
C LYS A 231 -16.66 -11.37 -3.63
N LEU A 232 -16.54 -10.03 -3.47
CA LEU A 232 -17.65 -9.12 -3.76
C LEU A 232 -17.95 -9.08 -5.26
N PHE A 233 -16.93 -8.85 -6.07
CA PHE A 233 -17.10 -8.82 -7.52
C PHE A 233 -16.44 -10.04 -8.15
N ARG A 234 -17.24 -10.79 -8.93
CA ARG A 234 -16.83 -12.01 -9.68
C ARG A 234 -17.28 -11.88 -11.12
N GLY A 235 -16.56 -12.48 -12.05
CA GLY A 235 -16.93 -12.57 -13.45
C GLY A 235 -16.19 -13.70 -14.12
N ASP A 236 -16.83 -14.40 -15.04
CA ASP A 236 -16.20 -15.48 -15.83
C ASP A 236 -15.19 -14.88 -16.81
N THR A 237 -15.46 -13.65 -17.25
CA THR A 237 -14.59 -12.85 -18.10
C THR A 237 -14.20 -11.52 -17.43
N GLU A 238 -13.08 -10.95 -17.85
CA GLU A 238 -12.66 -9.62 -17.37
C GLU A 238 -13.69 -8.55 -17.68
N PHE A 239 -14.34 -8.64 -18.84
CA PHE A 239 -15.40 -7.72 -19.23
C PHE A 239 -16.59 -7.77 -18.26
N GLN A 240 -17.08 -8.98 -17.93
CA GLN A 240 -18.18 -9.15 -16.97
C GLN A 240 -17.80 -8.62 -15.59
N LEU A 241 -16.55 -8.88 -15.15
CA LEU A 241 -16.05 -8.37 -13.88
C LEU A 241 -16.04 -6.83 -13.85
N MET A 242 -15.48 -6.21 -14.90
CA MET A 242 -15.47 -4.74 -15.03
C MET A 242 -16.86 -4.14 -15.07
N GLU A 243 -17.84 -4.79 -15.75
CA GLU A 243 -19.23 -4.35 -15.77
C GLU A 243 -19.85 -4.36 -14.37
N ARG A 244 -19.64 -5.44 -13.59
CA ARG A 244 -20.16 -5.55 -12.22
C ARG A 244 -19.58 -4.48 -11.31
N VAL A 245 -18.27 -4.22 -11.39
CA VAL A 245 -17.63 -3.14 -10.62
C VAL A 245 -18.15 -1.79 -11.08
N ARG A 246 -18.26 -1.54 -12.39
CA ARG A 246 -18.74 -0.27 -12.97
C ARG A 246 -20.15 0.08 -12.52
N ASN A 247 -21.00 -0.94 -12.35
CA ASN A 247 -22.40 -0.77 -11.94
C ASN A 247 -22.58 -0.87 -10.42
N VAL A 248 -21.55 -1.30 -9.70
CA VAL A 248 -21.57 -1.58 -8.24
C VAL A 248 -22.72 -2.53 -7.90
N GLU A 249 -22.74 -3.71 -8.55
CA GLU A 249 -23.70 -4.77 -8.25
C GLU A 249 -23.30 -5.46 -6.93
N ALA A 250 -23.48 -4.74 -5.81
CA ALA A 250 -23.12 -5.17 -4.47
C ALA A 250 -24.36 -5.35 -3.59
N LEU A 251 -24.43 -6.46 -2.89
CA LEU A 251 -25.42 -6.69 -1.82
C LEU A 251 -24.77 -6.41 -0.46
N PRO A 252 -25.53 -5.95 0.54
CA PRO A 252 -24.98 -5.72 1.88
C PRO A 252 -24.44 -7.01 2.50
N PRO A 253 -23.37 -6.94 3.30
CA PRO A 253 -22.75 -8.11 3.93
C PRO A 253 -23.70 -9.00 4.72
N SER A 254 -24.75 -8.45 5.35
CA SER A 254 -25.75 -9.20 6.11
C SER A 254 -26.51 -10.24 5.28
N LYS A 255 -26.57 -10.08 3.96
CA LYS A 255 -27.16 -11.09 3.06
C LYS A 255 -26.34 -12.39 3.00
N PHE A 256 -25.04 -12.33 3.27
CA PHE A 256 -24.10 -13.45 3.28
C PHE A 256 -23.74 -13.91 4.70
N ASN A 257 -23.75 -12.97 5.66
CA ASN A 257 -23.40 -13.22 7.04
C ASN A 257 -24.42 -12.58 7.98
N ARG A 258 -25.38 -13.36 8.47
CA ARG A 258 -26.46 -12.90 9.36
C ARG A 258 -25.99 -12.29 10.69
N ARG A 259 -24.69 -12.43 11.05
CA ARG A 259 -24.10 -11.79 12.22
C ARG A 259 -23.79 -10.32 12.00
N VAL A 260 -23.75 -9.86 10.75
CA VAL A 260 -23.49 -8.46 10.42
C VAL A 260 -24.75 -7.64 10.72
N PRO A 261 -24.67 -6.65 11.62
CA PRO A 261 -25.81 -5.79 11.92
C PRO A 261 -26.03 -4.75 10.81
N GLU A 262 -27.24 -4.24 10.70
CA GLU A 262 -27.62 -3.22 9.71
C GLU A 262 -26.76 -1.95 9.78
N SER A 263 -26.31 -1.57 10.99
CA SER A 263 -25.40 -0.43 11.16
C SER A 263 -24.08 -0.62 10.43
N LEU A 264 -23.53 -1.86 10.42
CA LEU A 264 -22.31 -2.16 9.68
C LEU A 264 -22.55 -2.28 8.17
N ASP A 265 -23.72 -2.80 7.76
CA ASP A 265 -24.12 -2.75 6.35
C ASP A 265 -24.09 -1.33 5.79
N LYS A 266 -24.65 -0.36 6.55
CA LYS A 266 -24.69 1.06 6.17
C LYS A 266 -23.27 1.62 5.96
N ILE A 267 -22.33 1.28 6.85
CA ILE A 267 -20.93 1.70 6.74
C ILE A 267 -20.30 1.15 5.46
N VAL A 268 -20.44 -0.16 5.24
CA VAL A 268 -19.85 -0.83 4.06
C VAL A 268 -20.47 -0.29 2.78
N MET A 269 -21.81 -0.20 2.70
CA MET A 269 -22.49 0.24 1.49
C MET A 269 -22.24 1.71 1.17
N LYS A 270 -22.03 2.56 2.18
CA LYS A 270 -21.59 3.95 1.97
C LYS A 270 -20.18 4.03 1.38
N ALA A 271 -19.25 3.23 1.89
CA ALA A 271 -17.90 3.15 1.28
C ALA A 271 -17.97 2.65 -0.19
N LEU A 272 -18.88 1.76 -0.50
CA LEU A 272 -19.14 1.18 -1.82
C LEU A 272 -20.10 1.97 -2.69
N ALA A 273 -20.51 3.19 -2.31
CA ALA A 273 -21.43 3.99 -3.11
C ALA A 273 -20.88 4.19 -4.53
N ARG A 274 -21.75 4.04 -5.55
CA ARG A 274 -21.39 4.19 -6.97
C ARG A 274 -20.96 5.60 -7.28
N ASP A 275 -21.73 6.58 -6.78
CA ASP A 275 -21.39 7.99 -6.86
C ASP A 275 -20.30 8.32 -5.84
N VAL A 276 -19.22 8.90 -6.33
CA VAL A 276 -18.08 9.30 -5.50
C VAL A 276 -18.50 10.31 -4.42
N SER A 277 -19.50 11.16 -4.70
CA SER A 277 -19.99 12.15 -3.75
C SER A 277 -20.77 11.57 -2.56
N GLU A 278 -21.31 10.37 -2.71
CA GLU A 278 -22.05 9.65 -1.66
C GLU A 278 -21.14 8.82 -0.74
N ARG A 279 -19.88 8.64 -1.11
CA ARG A 279 -18.88 7.94 -0.28
C ARG A 279 -18.45 8.78 0.92
N TYR A 280 -17.65 8.20 1.80
CA TYR A 280 -16.92 8.96 2.81
C TYR A 280 -16.00 9.98 2.14
N PRO A 281 -16.01 11.25 2.55
CA PRO A 281 -15.18 12.29 1.95
C PRO A 281 -13.68 12.00 2.04
N THR A 282 -13.26 11.41 3.16
CA THR A 282 -11.87 11.02 3.40
C THR A 282 -11.80 9.59 3.94
N ALA A 283 -10.63 8.97 3.84
CA ALA A 283 -10.38 7.68 4.46
C ALA A 283 -10.45 7.77 6.00
N LEU A 284 -10.15 8.93 6.59
CA LEU A 284 -10.28 9.15 8.04
C LEU A 284 -11.74 9.07 8.49
N ASP A 285 -12.67 9.62 7.71
CA ASP A 285 -14.11 9.54 8.06
C ASP A 285 -14.56 8.07 8.12
N LEU A 286 -14.10 7.21 7.20
CA LEU A 286 -14.36 5.77 7.26
C LEU A 286 -13.72 5.14 8.50
N ALA A 287 -12.47 5.48 8.81
CA ALA A 287 -11.76 4.96 9.99
C ALA A 287 -12.49 5.33 11.29
N GLN A 288 -12.95 6.58 11.41
CA GLN A 288 -13.68 7.07 12.57
C GLN A 288 -15.03 6.38 12.74
N GLU A 289 -15.78 6.19 11.66
CA GLU A 289 -17.05 5.48 11.69
C GLU A 289 -16.89 4.02 12.12
N LEU A 290 -15.87 3.33 11.61
CA LEU A 290 -15.53 1.96 12.01
C LEU A 290 -15.08 1.89 13.47
N THR A 291 -14.30 2.87 13.94
CA THR A 291 -13.86 2.96 15.33
C THR A 291 -15.06 3.23 16.27
N ALA A 292 -15.97 4.11 15.88
CA ALA A 292 -17.21 4.35 16.62
C ALA A 292 -18.10 3.09 16.68
N PHE A 293 -18.20 2.35 15.56
CA PHE A 293 -18.89 1.07 15.54
C PHE A 293 -18.28 0.05 16.50
N LEU A 294 -16.95 0.06 16.66
CA LEU A 294 -16.21 -0.85 17.55
C LEU A 294 -16.34 -0.49 19.03
N ALA A 295 -16.68 0.74 19.38
CA ALA A 295 -16.69 1.21 20.77
C ALA A 295 -17.48 0.33 21.77
N PRO A 296 -18.65 -0.26 21.42
CA PRO A 296 -19.36 -1.17 22.33
C PRO A 296 -18.75 -2.58 22.42
N TYR A 297 -17.84 -2.94 21.52
CA TYR A 297 -17.23 -4.26 21.51
C TYR A 297 -16.01 -4.29 22.44
N ARG A 298 -15.87 -5.35 23.24
CA ARG A 298 -14.67 -5.60 24.07
C ARG A 298 -13.56 -6.24 23.21
N PHE A 299 -13.23 -5.60 22.11
CA PHE A 299 -12.25 -6.12 21.16
C PHE A 299 -10.82 -5.76 21.61
N SER A 300 -9.89 -6.70 21.40
CA SER A 300 -8.46 -6.52 21.60
C SER A 300 -7.68 -7.03 20.38
N GLU A 301 -6.65 -6.32 19.99
CA GLU A 301 -5.73 -6.75 18.90
C GLU A 301 -5.12 -8.14 19.15
N LYS A 302 -5.03 -8.56 20.42
CA LYS A 302 -4.60 -9.92 20.77
C LYS A 302 -5.48 -11.02 20.16
N GLU A 303 -6.77 -10.73 19.95
CA GLU A 303 -7.68 -11.69 19.29
C GLU A 303 -7.29 -11.94 17.85
N ILE A 304 -6.79 -10.91 17.13
CA ILE A 304 -6.25 -11.07 15.77
C ILE A 304 -5.01 -11.97 15.81
N VAL A 305 -4.10 -11.71 16.75
CA VAL A 305 -2.87 -12.48 16.92
C VAL A 305 -3.18 -13.95 17.17
N GLU A 306 -4.09 -14.24 18.11
CA GLU A 306 -4.49 -15.61 18.46
C GLU A 306 -5.15 -16.33 17.29
N GLN A 307 -6.06 -15.65 16.61
CA GLN A 307 -6.72 -16.20 15.42
C GLN A 307 -5.72 -16.50 14.32
N LEU A 308 -4.83 -15.55 14.02
CA LEU A 308 -3.83 -15.70 12.97
C LEU A 308 -2.88 -16.88 13.26
N LYS A 309 -2.37 -16.96 14.50
CA LYS A 309 -1.52 -18.08 14.93
C LYS A 309 -2.25 -19.41 14.92
N THR A 310 -3.54 -19.43 15.24
CA THR A 310 -4.36 -20.65 15.17
C THR A 310 -4.55 -21.12 13.73
N LEU A 311 -4.90 -20.20 12.82
CA LEU A 311 -5.13 -20.52 11.40
C LEU A 311 -3.85 -20.96 10.68
N PHE A 312 -2.70 -20.41 11.07
CA PHE A 312 -1.41 -20.55 10.40
C PHE A 312 -0.30 -21.05 11.33
N ARG A 313 -0.62 -21.99 12.23
CA ARG A 313 0.32 -22.44 13.27
C ARG A 313 1.64 -22.94 12.70
N ALA A 314 1.59 -23.82 11.71
CA ALA A 314 2.78 -24.37 11.09
C ALA A 314 3.61 -23.30 10.38
N ASP A 315 2.95 -22.38 9.66
CA ASP A 315 3.61 -21.25 9.00
C ASP A 315 4.28 -20.30 10.00
N TYR A 316 3.62 -20.07 11.15
CA TYR A 316 4.18 -19.24 12.22
C TYR A 316 5.44 -19.89 12.80
N GLU A 317 5.37 -21.17 13.16
CA GLU A 317 6.50 -21.92 13.72
C GLU A 317 7.68 -21.96 12.73
N GLN A 318 7.39 -22.22 11.45
CA GLN A 318 8.39 -22.20 10.39
C GLN A 318 9.02 -20.81 10.22
N GLU A 319 8.22 -19.74 10.12
CA GLU A 319 8.74 -18.39 9.93
C GLU A 319 9.57 -17.92 11.14
N GLN A 320 9.20 -18.32 12.39
CA GLN A 320 10.01 -18.02 13.56
C GLN A 320 11.38 -18.74 13.51
N ALA A 321 11.40 -20.00 13.07
CA ALA A 321 12.65 -20.73 12.89
C ALA A 321 13.54 -20.10 11.81
N GLU A 322 12.94 -19.67 10.69
CA GLU A 322 13.65 -18.96 9.61
C GLU A 322 14.19 -17.61 10.08
N ILE A 323 13.41 -16.82 10.84
CA ILE A 323 13.86 -15.55 11.43
C ILE A 323 15.06 -15.80 12.35
N ALA A 324 14.98 -16.81 13.22
CA ALA A 324 16.08 -17.16 14.13
C ALA A 324 17.34 -17.62 13.37
N ALA A 325 17.18 -18.36 12.26
CA ALA A 325 18.28 -18.75 11.39
C ALA A 325 18.91 -17.53 10.71
N CYS A 326 18.10 -16.61 10.18
CA CYS A 326 18.56 -15.36 9.56
C CYS A 326 19.35 -14.49 10.56
N GLN A 327 18.94 -14.44 11.82
CA GLN A 327 19.63 -13.68 12.86
C GLN A 327 20.99 -14.27 13.22
N ARG A 328 21.15 -15.59 13.11
CA ARG A 328 22.39 -16.33 13.36
C ARG A 328 23.32 -16.43 12.16
N ALA A 329 22.85 -16.12 10.96
CA ALA A 329 23.64 -16.22 9.75
C ALA A 329 24.96 -15.45 9.89
N GLU A 330 26.06 -16.09 9.51
CA GLU A 330 27.40 -15.50 9.60
C GLU A 330 27.51 -14.29 8.67
N LEU A 331 28.20 -13.27 9.15
CA LEU A 331 28.53 -12.11 8.31
C LEU A 331 29.70 -12.50 7.39
N PRO A 332 29.68 -12.07 6.11
CA PRO A 332 30.80 -12.29 5.21
C PRO A 332 32.09 -11.70 5.78
N THR A 333 33.20 -12.30 5.42
CA THR A 333 34.51 -11.80 5.81
C THR A 333 34.77 -10.40 5.25
N GLU A 334 35.79 -9.68 5.77
CA GLU A 334 36.15 -8.35 5.25
C GLU A 334 36.47 -8.37 3.75
N ALA A 335 37.10 -9.44 3.25
CA ALA A 335 37.37 -9.63 1.83
C ALA A 335 36.10 -9.66 0.95
N ASP A 336 35.03 -10.28 1.48
CA ASP A 336 33.69 -10.31 0.79
C ASP A 336 32.98 -8.96 0.87
N ARG A 337 33.29 -8.14 1.90
CA ARG A 337 32.72 -6.79 2.09
C ARG A 337 33.32 -5.78 1.10
N ASP A 338 34.63 -5.83 0.87
CA ASP A 338 35.30 -4.89 -0.03
C ASP A 338 34.89 -5.08 -1.50
N ALA A 339 34.55 -6.30 -1.91
CA ALA A 339 33.98 -6.57 -3.22
C ALA A 339 32.55 -5.98 -3.39
N SER A 340 31.82 -5.76 -2.29
CA SER A 340 30.44 -5.22 -2.28
C SER A 340 30.34 -3.73 -1.99
N LEU A 341 31.43 -3.09 -1.51
CA LEU A 341 31.40 -1.70 -1.00
C LEU A 341 31.42 -0.62 -2.07
N VAL A 342 31.54 -0.95 -3.32
CA VAL A 342 31.50 0.03 -4.40
C VAL A 342 30.06 0.23 -4.84
N LEU A 343 29.42 1.21 -4.28
CA LEU A 343 28.25 1.98 -4.71
C LEU A 343 27.17 2.12 -3.63
N THR A 344 27.56 2.65 -2.47
CA THR A 344 26.62 3.37 -1.62
C THR A 344 25.98 4.48 -2.44
N ALA A 345 24.66 4.46 -2.53
CA ALA A 345 23.79 5.61 -2.87
C ALA A 345 24.51 6.73 -3.64
N GLN A 346 24.93 6.50 -4.86
CA GLN A 346 25.06 7.60 -5.79
C GLN A 346 23.67 8.22 -5.86
N ALA A 347 23.55 9.45 -5.39
CA ALA A 347 22.37 10.26 -5.59
C ALA A 347 21.95 10.06 -7.04
N LEU A 348 20.75 9.48 -7.24
CA LEU A 348 20.24 9.22 -8.58
C LEU A 348 20.40 10.52 -9.38
N ASP A 349 21.02 10.42 -10.54
CA ASP A 349 21.35 11.54 -11.42
C ASP A 349 20.13 12.49 -11.51
N PRO A 350 20.28 13.80 -11.21
CA PRO A 350 19.21 14.77 -11.36
C PRO A 350 18.56 14.75 -12.74
N ALA A 351 19.27 14.30 -13.79
CA ALA A 351 18.75 14.16 -15.14
C ALA A 351 17.62 13.11 -15.27
N VAL A 352 17.53 12.15 -14.35
CA VAL A 352 16.42 11.16 -14.29
C VAL A 352 15.17 11.76 -13.63
N LEU A 353 15.27 12.98 -13.10
CA LEU A 353 14.24 13.60 -12.26
C LEU A 353 13.25 14.48 -13.03
N GLY A 354 13.41 14.72 -14.30
CA GLY A 354 12.55 15.65 -15.07
C GLY A 354 12.50 17.08 -14.49
N PRO A 355 12.03 18.09 -15.23
CA PRO A 355 11.90 19.45 -14.74
C PRO A 355 10.80 19.53 -13.68
N GLY A 356 11.18 19.50 -12.41
CA GLY A 356 10.28 19.49 -11.23
C GLY A 356 10.83 18.65 -10.06
N GLY A 357 12.09 18.25 -10.11
CA GLY A 357 12.72 17.45 -9.07
C GLY A 357 12.72 18.13 -7.71
N VAL A 358 12.03 17.50 -6.74
CA VAL A 358 12.04 17.89 -5.33
C VAL A 358 13.46 17.71 -4.80
N GLN A 359 14.16 18.80 -4.46
CA GLN A 359 15.42 18.76 -3.73
C GLN A 359 15.12 18.34 -2.28
N LEU A 360 15.36 17.06 -1.98
CA LEU A 360 15.33 16.56 -0.61
C LEU A 360 16.58 17.06 0.12
N ARG A 361 16.44 18.09 0.95
CA ARG A 361 17.43 18.38 1.99
C ARG A 361 17.36 17.27 3.04
N THR A 362 18.21 16.26 2.92
CA THR A 362 18.47 15.30 3.99
C THR A 362 19.21 16.01 5.13
N GLN A 363 18.49 16.69 6.02
CA GLN A 363 19.03 16.95 7.34
C GLN A 363 18.89 15.64 8.14
N ARG A 364 20.00 14.90 8.26
CA ARG A 364 20.12 13.89 9.33
C ARG A 364 19.93 14.63 10.67
N PRO A 365 18.98 14.20 11.52
CA PRO A 365 19.05 14.61 12.92
C PRO A 365 20.36 14.01 13.46
N SER A 366 21.20 14.84 14.09
CA SER A 366 22.39 14.37 14.78
C SER A 366 21.97 13.36 15.84
N ASP A 367 22.78 12.31 16.03
CA ASP A 367 22.54 11.20 16.98
C ASP A 367 22.21 11.69 18.40
N GLU A 368 22.61 12.92 18.75
CA GLU A 368 22.31 13.59 20.01
C GLU A 368 20.83 13.98 20.19
N LYS A 369 20.10 14.30 19.08
CA LYS A 369 18.65 14.55 19.13
C LYS A 369 17.83 13.28 19.29
N LEU A 370 18.31 12.17 18.72
CA LEU A 370 17.66 10.86 18.86
C LEU A 370 17.79 10.31 20.28
N ALA A 371 18.96 10.52 20.92
CA ALA A 371 19.20 10.12 22.30
C ALA A 371 18.31 10.89 23.30
N LYS A 372 18.04 12.18 23.07
CA LYS A 372 17.16 12.99 23.92
C LYS A 372 15.67 12.64 23.80
N LEU A 373 15.23 12.16 22.65
CA LEU A 373 13.85 11.67 22.44
C LEU A 373 13.60 10.30 23.12
N ILE A 374 14.65 9.50 23.34
CA ILE A 374 14.55 8.19 23.99
C ILE A 374 14.65 8.29 25.52
N SER A 375 15.25 9.37 26.05
CA SER A 375 15.49 9.52 27.49
C SER A 375 14.40 10.24 28.30
N GLY A 376 13.32 10.71 27.66
CA GLY A 376 12.10 11.19 28.36
C GLY A 376 12.27 12.36 29.32
N SER A 377 13.30 13.18 29.18
CA SER A 377 13.56 14.32 30.09
C SER A 377 13.65 15.63 29.31
N ASP A 378 12.49 16.25 29.06
CA ASP A 378 12.42 17.68 28.74
C ASP A 378 11.34 18.34 29.62
N PRO A 379 11.72 19.25 30.57
CA PRO A 379 10.78 19.87 31.52
C PRO A 379 10.31 21.25 31.04
N ALA A 380 9.92 21.42 29.78
CA ALA A 380 9.47 22.72 29.25
C ALA A 380 8.13 22.65 28.50
N VAL A 381 7.12 22.00 29.11
CA VAL A 381 5.71 22.18 28.69
C VAL A 381 4.85 22.35 29.94
N ARG A 382 4.97 23.52 30.59
CA ARG A 382 3.95 24.10 31.44
C ARG A 382 4.03 25.62 31.35
N ALA A 383 2.90 26.22 31.01
CA ALA A 383 2.53 27.64 31.00
C ALA A 383 2.42 28.28 29.61
N ASN A 384 1.19 28.29 29.10
CA ASN A 384 0.46 29.53 28.85
C ASN A 384 -0.94 29.21 28.29
N GLU A 385 -1.91 29.18 29.19
CA GLU A 385 -3.32 29.45 28.90
C GLU A 385 -3.50 30.97 28.94
N THR A 386 -4.14 31.56 27.95
CA THR A 386 -5.39 32.32 28.05
C THR A 386 -5.71 33.11 26.76
N PRO A 387 -6.95 33.45 26.52
CA PRO A 387 -7.50 33.60 25.17
C PRO A 387 -7.67 35.06 24.77
N THR A 388 -7.66 35.37 23.47
CA THR A 388 -8.34 36.60 23.01
C THR A 388 -8.57 36.64 21.49
N SER A 389 -9.84 36.90 21.13
CA SER A 389 -10.38 37.66 19.99
C SER A 389 -10.35 37.10 18.57
N LEU A 390 -11.56 36.90 18.06
CA LEU A 390 -11.97 36.79 16.66
C LEU A 390 -11.57 38.04 15.83
N PRO A 391 -11.17 37.88 14.59
CA PRO A 391 -11.15 38.99 13.60
C PRO A 391 -12.40 38.98 12.72
N PRO A 392 -12.71 40.11 12.05
CA PRO A 392 -14.01 40.41 11.48
C PRO A 392 -14.24 39.82 10.07
N SER A 393 -15.54 39.80 9.72
CA SER A 393 -16.16 39.42 8.47
C SER A 393 -15.50 39.93 7.18
N ALA A 394 -15.39 39.04 6.18
CA ALA A 394 -15.01 39.33 4.80
C ALA A 394 -16.24 39.79 3.97
N PRO A 395 -16.05 40.61 2.91
CA PRO A 395 -17.12 41.17 2.12
C PRO A 395 -17.66 40.24 1.03
N GLU A 396 -18.95 40.39 0.75
CA GLU A 396 -19.69 39.77 -0.35
C GLU A 396 -19.09 40.09 -1.71
N ILE A 397 -18.92 39.04 -2.56
CA ILE A 397 -18.62 39.21 -3.99
C ILE A 397 -19.82 38.70 -4.77
N THR A 398 -20.43 39.63 -5.50
CA THR A 398 -21.52 39.45 -6.45
C THR A 398 -21.09 38.61 -7.66
N ALA A 399 -21.99 37.72 -8.12
CA ALA A 399 -21.84 36.89 -9.32
C ALA A 399 -21.98 37.72 -10.60
N PRO A 400 -21.29 37.36 -11.67
CA PRO A 400 -21.67 37.79 -13.02
C PRO A 400 -22.37 36.69 -13.80
N THR A 401 -23.37 37.14 -14.51
CA THR A 401 -24.30 36.47 -15.42
C THR A 401 -23.65 35.77 -16.61
N ASN A 402 -24.26 34.64 -16.99
CA ASN A 402 -24.06 33.83 -18.19
C ASN A 402 -24.33 34.63 -19.48
N PRO A 403 -23.65 34.36 -20.62
CA PRO A 403 -24.36 33.62 -21.66
C PRO A 403 -23.49 32.70 -22.58
N GLY A 404 -24.07 31.61 -23.08
CA GLY A 404 -23.63 30.98 -24.33
C GLY A 404 -23.36 29.49 -24.29
N SER A 405 -24.37 28.68 -24.58
CA SER A 405 -24.22 27.26 -24.90
C SER A 405 -23.62 27.07 -26.31
N PRO A 406 -22.79 26.06 -26.54
CA PRO A 406 -22.58 25.50 -27.87
C PRO A 406 -23.23 24.10 -27.98
N LYS A 407 -24.35 24.05 -28.66
CA LYS A 407 -24.85 22.87 -29.36
C LYS A 407 -23.86 22.54 -30.52
N GLY A 408 -23.37 21.30 -30.62
CA GLY A 408 -22.79 20.96 -31.92
C GLY A 408 -21.66 19.93 -31.99
N LEU A 409 -21.51 18.97 -31.05
CA LEU A 409 -20.53 17.90 -31.25
C LEU A 409 -21.12 16.47 -31.29
N TRP A 410 -22.35 16.28 -30.87
CA TRP A 410 -22.99 14.95 -30.83
C TRP A 410 -23.83 14.59 -32.05
N ALA A 411 -23.99 15.52 -32.98
CA ALA A 411 -24.75 15.30 -34.22
C ALA A 411 -23.94 14.65 -35.38
N ARG A 412 -22.60 14.56 -35.25
CA ARG A 412 -21.74 14.02 -36.34
C ARG A 412 -21.35 12.54 -36.18
N LEU A 413 -21.73 11.88 -35.10
CA LEU A 413 -21.37 10.46 -34.88
C LEU A 413 -22.52 9.46 -35.10
N ARG A 414 -23.74 9.89 -35.46
CA ARG A 414 -24.88 9.01 -35.72
C ARG A 414 -25.04 8.61 -37.21
N GLY A 415 -24.14 9.02 -38.09
CA GLY A 415 -24.28 8.85 -39.54
C GLY A 415 -23.44 7.73 -40.17
N ARG A 416 -22.82 6.80 -39.39
CA ARG A 416 -21.89 5.85 -40.02
C ARG A 416 -22.03 4.36 -39.64
N PHE A 417 -23.15 3.96 -39.02
CA PHE A 417 -23.51 2.53 -38.92
C PHE A 417 -25.00 2.36 -39.15
N GLY A 418 -25.35 2.27 -40.42
CA GLY A 418 -26.65 1.84 -40.89
C GLY A 418 -26.48 1.06 -42.18
N LYS A 419 -26.95 -0.21 -42.11
CA LYS A 419 -27.22 -1.14 -43.21
C LYS A 419 -26.05 -1.99 -43.72
N THR A 420 -26.11 -3.27 -43.35
CA THR A 420 -26.28 -4.41 -44.28
C THR A 420 -26.75 -5.60 -43.47
N GLU A 421 -27.88 -6.11 -43.94
CA GLU A 421 -28.55 -7.42 -43.86
C GLU A 421 -28.25 -8.35 -42.67
#